data_7e6970f62b87dcc0daeb55051840723a
#
_entry.id   7e6970f62b87dcc0daeb55051840723a
#
_cell.length_a   1.000
_cell.length_b   1.000
_cell.length_c   1.000
_cell.angle_alpha   90.00
_cell.angle_beta   90.00
_cell.angle_gamma   90.00
#
_symmetry.space_group_name_H-M   'P 1'
#
loop_
_entity.id
_entity.type
_entity.pdbx_description
1 polymer ?
#
loop_
_entity_poly.entity_id
_entity_poly.type
_entity_poly.pdbx_seq_one_letter_code
_entity_poly.pdbx_strand_id
1 'polypeptide(L)'
;MFILSKTNYQDFDNNVESFKTLEEAQDAMRAYYAEDKKTVEGIVGDEEYADDDVTLFISDYSATAHCEDFWMEYQIYDFSTPIDGSKTTK
;
A
#
# COMPACT_ATOMS: atom_id res chain seq x y z
N MET A 1 18.17 -1.12 1.43
CA MET A 1 17.07 -2.05 1.22
C MET A 1 15.76 -1.38 1.54
N PHE A 2 14.78 -1.67 0.74
CA PHE A 2 13.45 -1.09 0.90
C PHE A 2 12.43 -2.19 1.13
N ILE A 3 11.54 -1.96 2.06
CA ILE A 3 10.51 -2.94 2.41
C ILE A 3 9.15 -2.35 2.03
N LEU A 4 8.39 -3.11 1.26
CA LEU A 4 7.01 -2.76 0.94
C LEU A 4 6.10 -3.60 1.81
N SER A 5 5.38 -2.94 2.68
CA SER A 5 4.41 -3.58 3.56
C SER A 5 3.03 -3.51 2.91
N LYS A 6 2.36 -4.64 2.84
CA LYS A 6 1.03 -4.75 2.23
C LYS A 6 0.08 -5.26 3.30
N THR A 7 -0.88 -4.44 3.66
CA THR A 7 -1.83 -4.78 4.72
C THR A 7 -3.22 -4.88 4.15
N ASN A 8 -3.84 -6.03 4.36
CA ASN A 8 -5.23 -6.25 3.98
C ASN A 8 -6.07 -6.18 5.25
N TYR A 9 -6.77 -5.07 5.42
CA TYR A 9 -7.53 -4.86 6.65
C TYR A 9 -8.83 -5.66 6.68
N GLN A 10 -9.28 -6.15 5.54
CA GLN A 10 -10.47 -7.02 5.53
C GLN A 10 -10.15 -8.37 6.16
N ASP A 11 -8.96 -8.89 5.86
CA ASP A 11 -8.58 -10.21 6.35
C ASP A 11 -7.57 -10.14 7.48
N PHE A 12 -7.18 -8.93 7.89
CA PHE A 12 -6.17 -8.74 8.92
C PHE A 12 -4.88 -9.46 8.56
N ASP A 13 -4.49 -9.31 7.31
CA ASP A 13 -3.34 -10.01 6.77
C ASP A 13 -2.28 -8.98 6.38
N ASN A 14 -1.03 -9.34 6.60
CA ASN A 14 0.06 -8.43 6.28
C ASN A 14 1.19 -9.22 5.65
N ASN A 15 1.67 -8.71 4.53
CA ASN A 15 2.81 -9.27 3.83
C ASN A 15 3.84 -8.20 3.59
N VAL A 16 5.10 -8.62 3.49
CA VAL A 16 6.17 -7.68 3.19
C VAL A 16 7.02 -8.26 2.07
N GLU A 17 7.57 -7.36 1.25
CA GLU A 17 8.51 -7.71 0.20
C GLU A 17 9.69 -6.76 0.29
N SER A 18 10.87 -7.26 -0.02
CA SER A 18 12.05 -6.42 0.03
C SER A 18 12.56 -6.15 -1.38
N PHE A 19 13.14 -4.97 -1.56
CA PHE A 19 13.66 -4.50 -2.84
C PHE A 19 15.00 -3.83 -2.63
N LYS A 20 15.84 -3.87 -3.64
CA LYS A 20 17.16 -3.25 -3.54
C LYS A 20 17.10 -1.75 -3.73
N THR A 21 16.15 -1.27 -4.52
CA THR A 21 16.07 0.16 -4.79
C THR A 21 14.67 0.66 -4.49
N LEU A 22 14.58 1.96 -4.22
CA LEU A 22 13.30 2.60 -4.01
C LEU A 22 12.42 2.50 -5.25
N GLU A 23 13.03 2.65 -6.42
CA GLU A 23 12.28 2.60 -7.66
C GLU A 23 11.59 1.25 -7.82
N GLU A 24 12.29 0.18 -7.49
CA GLU A 24 11.68 -1.15 -7.58
C GLU A 24 10.51 -1.30 -6.63
N ALA A 25 10.68 -0.79 -5.40
CA ALA A 25 9.60 -0.84 -4.43
C ALA A 25 8.40 -0.02 -4.88
N GLN A 26 8.67 1.16 -5.42
CA GLN A 26 7.60 2.02 -5.91
C GLN A 26 6.88 1.41 -7.10
N ASP A 27 7.61 0.78 -8.01
CA ASP A 27 7.00 0.13 -9.15
C ASP A 27 6.08 -1.01 -8.71
N ALA A 28 6.53 -1.77 -7.72
CA ALA A 28 5.71 -2.84 -7.18
C ALA A 28 4.45 -2.28 -6.52
N MET A 29 4.61 -1.24 -5.73
CA MET A 29 3.47 -0.63 -5.06
C MET A 29 2.46 -0.09 -6.06
N ARG A 30 2.95 0.55 -7.12
CA ARG A 30 2.06 1.09 -8.15
C ARG A 30 1.29 -0.02 -8.85
N ALA A 31 1.95 -1.15 -9.10
CA ALA A 31 1.30 -2.27 -9.75
C ALA A 31 0.20 -2.85 -8.87
N TYR A 32 0.49 -3.04 -7.60
CA TYR A 32 -0.53 -3.53 -6.67
C TYR A 32 -1.68 -2.54 -6.54
N TYR A 33 -1.35 -1.26 -6.41
CA TYR A 33 -2.37 -0.23 -6.30
C TYR A 33 -3.27 -0.21 -7.53
N ALA A 34 -2.70 -0.36 -8.71
CA ALA A 34 -3.48 -0.34 -9.95
C ALA A 34 -4.50 -1.47 -9.97
N GLU A 35 -4.10 -2.66 -9.51
CA GLU A 35 -5.03 -3.78 -9.43
C GLU A 35 -6.10 -3.53 -8.39
N ASP A 36 -5.70 -3.00 -7.25
CA ASP A 36 -6.67 -2.72 -6.18
C ASP A 36 -7.64 -1.63 -6.59
N LYS A 37 -7.16 -0.63 -7.32
CA LYS A 37 -8.01 0.44 -7.80
C LYS A 37 -9.07 -0.12 -8.74
N LYS A 38 -8.69 -1.05 -9.61
CA LYS A 38 -9.66 -1.70 -10.48
C LYS A 38 -10.70 -2.45 -9.67
N THR A 39 -10.24 -3.13 -8.62
CA THR A 39 -11.16 -3.88 -7.76
C THR A 39 -12.16 -2.94 -7.10
N VAL A 40 -11.67 -1.84 -6.54
CA VAL A 40 -12.55 -0.88 -5.89
C VAL A 40 -13.53 -0.28 -6.89
N GLU A 41 -13.06 0.09 -8.05
CA GLU A 41 -13.91 0.67 -9.07
C GLU A 41 -14.97 -0.32 -9.55
N GLY A 42 -14.61 -1.61 -9.60
CA GLY A 42 -15.57 -2.63 -9.96
C GLY A 42 -16.63 -2.82 -8.90
N ILE A 43 -16.25 -2.71 -7.63
CA ILE A 43 -17.21 -2.84 -6.55
C ILE A 43 -18.20 -1.69 -6.56
N VAL A 44 -17.69 -0.46 -6.66
CA VAL A 44 -18.55 0.72 -6.51
C VAL A 44 -19.20 1.14 -7.81
N GLY A 45 -18.69 0.64 -8.94
CA GLY A 45 -19.16 1.11 -10.23
C GLY A 45 -20.60 0.78 -10.53
N ASP A 46 -21.08 -0.32 -9.98
CA ASP A 46 -22.45 -0.78 -10.21
C ASP A 46 -23.37 -0.44 -9.06
N GLU A 47 -22.88 0.29 -8.08
CA GLU A 47 -23.60 0.50 -6.86
C GLU A 47 -23.82 1.97 -6.65
N GLU A 48 -24.58 2.25 -5.65
CA GLU A 48 -24.87 3.63 -5.28
C GLU A 48 -24.08 4.03 -4.07
N TYR A 49 -22.84 3.58 -4.03
CA TYR A 49 -21.95 3.97 -2.95
C TYR A 49 -21.68 5.46 -3.03
N ALA A 50 -21.67 6.09 -1.90
CA ALA A 50 -21.29 7.48 -1.84
C ALA A 50 -19.79 7.59 -2.07
N ASP A 51 -19.38 8.66 -2.73
CA ASP A 51 -17.96 8.85 -3.02
C ASP A 51 -17.14 8.94 -1.75
N ASP A 52 -17.71 9.43 -0.67
CA ASP A 52 -16.97 9.59 0.57
C ASP A 52 -16.71 8.27 1.27
N ASP A 53 -17.30 7.18 0.77
CA ASP A 53 -16.98 5.85 1.28
C ASP A 53 -15.78 5.23 0.57
N VAL A 54 -15.18 5.94 -0.37
CA VAL A 54 -14.10 5.40 -1.20
C VAL A 54 -12.88 6.26 -1.02
N THR A 55 -11.75 5.61 -0.76
CA THR A 55 -10.47 6.29 -0.67
C THR A 55 -9.50 5.64 -1.64
N LEU A 56 -9.01 6.42 -2.59
CA LEU A 56 -7.99 5.98 -3.53
C LEU A 56 -6.86 6.99 -3.49
N PHE A 57 -5.72 6.57 -3.01
CA PHE A 57 -4.61 7.47 -2.76
C PHE A 57 -3.31 6.76 -3.02
N ILE A 58 -2.38 7.45 -3.65
CA ILE A 58 -1.03 6.93 -3.82
C ILE A 58 -0.05 8.08 -3.77
N SER A 59 1.04 7.85 -3.08
CA SER A 59 2.15 8.79 -2.99
C SER A 59 3.45 8.03 -3.21
N ASP A 60 4.57 8.69 -2.95
CA ASP A 60 5.87 8.06 -3.20
C ASP A 60 6.16 6.91 -2.26
N TYR A 61 5.57 6.89 -1.08
CA TYR A 61 5.88 5.90 -0.06
C TYR A 61 4.67 5.17 0.48
N SER A 62 3.48 5.51 0.03
CA SER A 62 2.28 4.86 0.56
C SER A 62 1.17 4.87 -0.46
N ALA A 63 0.23 3.96 -0.27
CA ALA A 63 -0.95 3.88 -1.11
C ALA A 63 -2.09 3.29 -0.31
N THR A 64 -3.31 3.72 -0.62
CA THR A 64 -4.50 3.20 0.02
C THR A 64 -5.57 2.99 -1.04
N ALA A 65 -6.19 1.81 -1.01
CA ALA A 65 -7.37 1.52 -1.83
C ALA A 65 -8.43 0.99 -0.88
N HIS A 66 -9.48 1.75 -0.70
CA HIS A 66 -10.46 1.44 0.34
C HIS A 66 -11.87 1.74 -0.13
N CYS A 67 -12.77 0.81 0.12
CA CYS A 67 -14.21 1.04 0.03
C CYS A 67 -14.84 0.17 1.08
N GLU A 68 -16.16 0.10 1.10
CA GLU A 68 -16.86 -0.61 2.16
C GLU A 68 -16.43 -2.06 2.27
N ASP A 69 -16.21 -2.70 1.12
CA ASP A 69 -15.92 -4.14 1.09
C ASP A 69 -14.49 -4.47 0.77
N PHE A 70 -13.60 -3.48 0.74
CA PHE A 70 -12.22 -3.72 0.33
C PHE A 70 -11.32 -2.67 0.96
N TRP A 71 -10.21 -3.12 1.55
CA TRP A 71 -9.30 -2.18 2.20
C TRP A 71 -7.89 -2.72 2.15
N MET A 72 -7.06 -2.12 1.31
CA MET A 72 -5.64 -2.44 1.22
C MET A 72 -4.82 -1.20 1.43
N GLU A 73 -3.74 -1.33 2.19
CA GLU A 73 -2.81 -0.23 2.41
C GLU A 73 -1.40 -0.71 2.18
N TYR A 74 -0.60 0.18 1.64
CA TYR A 74 0.79 -0.09 1.30
C TYR A 74 1.67 0.97 1.92
N GLN A 75 2.84 0.55 2.39
CA GLN A 75 3.80 1.47 2.96
C GLN A 75 5.20 1.00 2.62
N ILE A 76 6.04 1.94 2.15
CA ILE A 76 7.44 1.64 1.86
C ILE A 76 8.29 2.17 2.98
N TYR A 77 9.15 1.30 3.52
CA TYR A 77 10.10 1.65 4.56
C TYR A 77 11.50 1.60 4.00
N ASP A 78 12.29 2.59 4.33
CA ASP A 78 13.67 2.72 3.84
C ASP A 78 14.62 2.22 4.93
N PHE A 79 15.29 1.12 4.66
CA PHE A 79 16.27 0.55 5.56
C PHE A 79 17.67 0.61 4.96
N SER A 80 17.87 1.50 4.00
CA SER A 80 19.17 1.61 3.36
C SER A 80 20.21 2.18 4.28
N THR A 81 19.80 2.93 5.29
CA THR A 81 20.70 3.45 6.29
C THR A 81 20.93 2.38 7.33
N PRO A 82 22.15 2.08 7.60
CA PRO A 82 22.36 1.08 8.62
C PRO A 82 21.89 1.57 9.91
N ILE A 83 21.55 1.00 10.30
CA ILE A 83 21.11 1.43 11.23
C ILE A 83 21.69 1.55 12.25
N ASP A 84 22.20 1.79 12.10
CA ASP A 84 22.68 2.02 12.98
C ASP A 84 21.83 2.02 13.82
N GLY A 85 21.36 1.69 13.56
CA GLY A 85 20.47 1.73 14.15
C GLY A 85 20.32 2.04 15.03
N SER A 86 20.80 1.86 15.00
CA SER A 86 20.67 2.17 15.80
C SER A 86 20.35 3.08 16.22
N LYS A 87 20.31 3.41 15.89
CA LYS A 87 20.03 4.34 16.33
C LYS A 87 18.86 4.41 16.60
N THR A 88 18.57 3.82 16.42
CA THR A 88 17.61 3.92 16.70
C THR A 88 17.18 3.84 17.66
N THR A 89 17.49 3.76 17.78
CA THR A 89 17.17 3.74 18.68
C THR A 89 17.15 4.27 19.39
N LYS A 90 17.30 4.59 19.26
CA LYS A 90 17.32 5.05 19.98
C LYS A 90 17.08 5.21 20.55
#